data_0d147b3d0e675dabc75ec4bcf721d8a4
#
_entry.id   0d147b3d0e675dabc75ec4bcf721d8a4
#
_cell.length_a   1.000
_cell.length_b   1.000
_cell.length_c   1.000
_cell.angle_alpha   90.00
_cell.angle_beta   90.00
_cell.angle_gamma   90.00
#
_symmetry.space_group_name_H-M   'P 1'
#
loop_
_entity.id
_entity.type
_entity.pdbx_description
1 polymer ?
#
loop_
_entity_poly.entity_id
_entity_poly.type
_entity_poly.pdbx_seq_one_letter_code
_entity_poly.pdbx_strand_id
1 'polypeptide(L)'
;NEEYYIPVLRHVIASPRLGESDKARAKFRLDMALKNRPGDVAADFAYTFADGTVGSLWRIKSSYTLLFFNSPDCEDCRRVKDYMAASEHLAGMTGEGSARRPRLVILAVYPDEDVEQWRAAAYPPCMLNARDASQVINRHRLYDLKAVPCLYLLDADKRVLLKDVTVEHLELYLREHARN
;
A
#
# COMPACT_ATOMS: atom_id res chain seq x y z
N ASN A 1 -7.05 -11.10 9.26
CA ASN A 1 -5.78 -11.81 9.46
C ASN A 1 -5.70 -12.95 8.44
N GLU A 2 -4.75 -12.86 7.49
CA GLU A 2 -4.61 -13.81 6.36
C GLU A 2 -4.25 -15.22 6.83
N GLU A 3 -3.57 -15.34 7.96
CA GLU A 3 -3.16 -16.61 8.54
C GLU A 3 -4.35 -17.55 8.80
N TYR A 4 -5.47 -17.00 9.22
CA TYR A 4 -6.71 -17.76 9.42
C TYR A 4 -7.59 -17.80 8.18
N TYR A 5 -7.60 -16.72 7.40
CA TYR A 5 -8.49 -16.57 6.25
C TYR A 5 -8.13 -17.50 5.09
N ILE A 6 -6.83 -17.65 4.78
CA ILE A 6 -6.35 -18.51 3.68
C ILE A 6 -6.72 -19.99 3.90
N PRO A 7 -6.48 -20.60 5.09
CA PRO A 7 -6.92 -21.97 5.36
C PRO A 7 -8.42 -22.16 5.21
N VAL A 8 -9.24 -21.22 5.68
CA VAL A 8 -10.71 -21.28 5.52
C VAL A 8 -11.09 -21.27 4.04
N LEU A 9 -10.52 -20.39 3.23
CA LEU A 9 -10.81 -20.35 1.79
C LEU A 9 -10.42 -21.65 1.09
N ARG A 10 -9.26 -22.23 1.44
CA ARG A 10 -8.82 -23.54 0.90
C ARG A 10 -9.80 -24.65 1.27
N HIS A 11 -10.30 -24.65 2.52
CA HIS A 11 -11.29 -25.62 2.97
C HIS A 11 -12.61 -25.48 2.19
N VAL A 12 -13.09 -24.25 1.99
CA VAL A 12 -14.29 -23.96 1.17
C VAL A 12 -14.13 -24.49 -0.25
N ILE A 13 -12.98 -24.22 -0.88
CA ILE A 13 -12.69 -24.68 -2.26
C ILE A 13 -12.67 -26.21 -2.36
N ALA A 14 -12.12 -26.88 -1.35
CA ALA A 14 -12.01 -28.36 -1.30
C ALA A 14 -13.32 -29.05 -0.95
N SER A 15 -14.32 -28.33 -0.45
CA SER A 15 -15.59 -28.93 0.00
C SER A 15 -16.37 -29.58 -1.15
N PRO A 16 -16.76 -30.87 -1.04
CA PRO A 16 -17.61 -31.53 -2.03
C PRO A 16 -19.07 -31.09 -1.96
N ARG A 17 -19.45 -30.36 -0.90
CA ARG A 17 -20.85 -29.95 -0.66
C ARG A 17 -21.21 -28.61 -1.29
N LEU A 18 -20.23 -27.85 -1.76
CA LEU A 18 -20.42 -26.52 -2.32
C LEU A 18 -20.41 -26.55 -3.85
N GLY A 19 -21.26 -25.71 -4.44
CA GLY A 19 -21.35 -25.54 -5.88
C GLY A 19 -20.16 -24.77 -6.47
N GLU A 20 -19.98 -24.85 -7.79
CA GLU A 20 -18.86 -24.14 -8.47
C GLU A 20 -18.96 -22.61 -8.33
N SER A 21 -20.17 -22.06 -8.23
CA SER A 21 -20.37 -20.62 -8.02
C SER A 21 -19.79 -20.15 -6.66
N ASP A 22 -20.05 -20.91 -5.59
CA ASP A 22 -19.51 -20.60 -4.25
C ASP A 22 -17.99 -20.76 -4.23
N LYS A 23 -17.48 -21.82 -4.86
CA LYS A 23 -16.05 -22.07 -5.01
C LYS A 23 -15.35 -21.01 -5.85
N ALA A 24 -15.99 -20.48 -6.90
CA ALA A 24 -15.41 -19.43 -7.72
C ALA A 24 -15.13 -18.16 -6.92
N ARG A 25 -16.06 -17.78 -6.04
CA ARG A 25 -15.85 -16.64 -5.13
C ARG A 25 -14.71 -16.89 -4.15
N ALA A 26 -14.64 -18.08 -3.58
CA ALA A 26 -13.56 -18.46 -2.66
C ALA A 26 -12.20 -18.52 -3.37
N LYS A 27 -12.14 -19.06 -4.60
CA LYS A 27 -10.95 -19.07 -5.45
C LYS A 27 -10.45 -17.65 -5.72
N PHE A 28 -11.35 -16.74 -6.12
CA PHE A 28 -11.01 -15.34 -6.34
C PHE A 28 -10.45 -14.67 -5.07
N ARG A 29 -11.10 -14.88 -3.92
CA ARG A 29 -10.63 -14.32 -2.65
C ARG A 29 -9.29 -14.87 -2.22
N LEU A 30 -9.04 -16.16 -2.46
CA LEU A 30 -7.76 -16.79 -2.19
C LEU A 30 -6.65 -16.21 -3.09
N ASP A 31 -6.92 -16.06 -4.39
CA ASP A 31 -5.97 -15.46 -5.34
C ASP A 31 -5.56 -14.05 -4.90
N MET A 32 -6.53 -13.22 -4.50
CA MET A 32 -6.25 -11.88 -4.01
C MET A 32 -5.47 -11.89 -2.69
N ALA A 33 -5.83 -12.74 -1.74
CA ALA A 33 -5.15 -12.84 -0.46
C ALA A 33 -3.68 -13.31 -0.59
N LEU A 34 -3.38 -14.12 -1.61
CA LEU A 34 -2.03 -14.60 -1.88
C LEU A 34 -1.11 -13.58 -2.56
N LYS A 35 -1.62 -12.41 -2.98
CA LYS A 35 -0.80 -11.36 -3.61
C LYS A 35 -0.04 -10.52 -2.58
N ASN A 36 1.22 -10.24 -2.90
CA ASN A 36 2.08 -9.37 -2.10
C ASN A 36 2.04 -9.70 -0.59
N ARG A 37 2.24 -10.95 -0.25
CA ARG A 37 2.28 -11.40 1.15
C ARG A 37 3.60 -10.98 1.80
N PRO A 38 3.65 -10.85 3.13
CA PRO A 38 4.91 -10.67 3.84
C PRO A 38 5.96 -11.70 3.39
N GLY A 39 7.14 -11.19 2.99
CA GLY A 39 8.23 -11.96 2.38
C GLY A 39 8.26 -11.97 0.85
N ASP A 40 7.14 -11.75 0.16
CA ASP A 40 7.11 -11.64 -1.31
C ASP A 40 7.71 -10.31 -1.78
N VAL A 41 8.26 -10.29 -2.99
CA VAL A 41 8.60 -9.02 -3.65
C VAL A 41 7.31 -8.38 -4.16
N ALA A 42 7.05 -7.14 -3.78
CA ALA A 42 5.86 -6.40 -4.17
C ALA A 42 5.80 -6.23 -5.70
N ALA A 43 4.61 -6.37 -6.27
CA ALA A 43 4.39 -6.15 -7.68
C ALA A 43 4.77 -4.71 -8.07
N ASP A 44 5.61 -4.56 -9.10
CA ASP A 44 5.98 -3.25 -9.63
C ASP A 44 4.82 -2.61 -10.39
N PHE A 45 4.74 -1.29 -10.33
CA PHE A 45 3.82 -0.50 -11.14
C PHE A 45 4.40 0.89 -11.40
N ALA A 46 4.03 1.46 -12.54
CA ALA A 46 4.33 2.85 -12.86
C ALA A 46 3.29 3.76 -12.22
N TYR A 47 3.74 4.91 -11.74
CA TYR A 47 2.89 5.96 -11.20
C TYR A 47 3.25 7.31 -11.80
N THR A 48 2.31 8.26 -11.77
CA THR A 48 2.48 9.60 -12.36
C THR A 48 2.23 10.65 -11.29
N PHE A 49 3.13 11.64 -11.20
CA PHE A 49 2.99 12.82 -10.36
C PHE A 49 2.13 13.91 -11.03
N ALA A 50 1.78 14.95 -10.27
CA ALA A 50 0.94 16.05 -10.76
C ALA A 50 1.60 16.85 -11.91
N ASP A 51 2.92 16.92 -11.95
CA ASP A 51 3.70 17.55 -13.02
C ASP A 51 3.87 16.69 -14.28
N GLY A 52 3.28 15.48 -14.28
CA GLY A 52 3.39 14.52 -15.39
C GLY A 52 4.63 13.62 -15.33
N THR A 53 5.51 13.82 -14.36
CA THR A 53 6.68 12.93 -14.17
C THR A 53 6.21 11.51 -13.83
N VAL A 54 6.86 10.53 -14.44
CA VAL A 54 6.55 9.11 -14.24
C VAL A 54 7.63 8.43 -13.41
N GLY A 55 7.21 7.70 -12.39
CA GLY A 55 8.06 6.85 -11.57
C GLY A 55 7.65 5.37 -11.66
N SER A 56 8.40 4.50 -10.99
CA SER A 56 8.08 3.09 -10.77
C SER A 56 8.43 2.74 -9.34
N LEU A 57 7.63 1.86 -8.73
CA LEU A 57 7.84 1.45 -7.34
C LEU A 57 9.27 0.91 -7.12
N TRP A 58 9.76 0.07 -8.02
CA TRP A 58 11.09 -0.54 -7.85
C TRP A 58 12.25 0.44 -8.02
N ARG A 59 12.02 1.63 -8.59
CA ARG A 59 13.04 2.68 -8.72
C ARG A 59 13.19 3.53 -7.46
N ILE A 60 12.29 3.45 -6.50
CA ILE A 60 12.38 4.18 -5.23
C ILE A 60 13.57 3.66 -4.43
N LYS A 61 14.49 4.54 -4.08
CA LYS A 61 15.71 4.23 -3.31
C LYS A 61 15.55 4.73 -1.87
N SER A 62 15.19 3.82 -0.97
CA SER A 62 15.02 4.05 0.47
C SER A 62 15.22 2.75 1.22
N SER A 63 15.49 2.82 2.53
CA SER A 63 15.51 1.62 3.37
C SER A 63 14.13 0.99 3.50
N TYR A 64 13.09 1.84 3.56
CA TYR A 64 11.69 1.45 3.63
C TYR A 64 10.87 2.24 2.63
N THR A 65 9.88 1.60 2.03
CA THR A 65 8.85 2.25 1.21
C THR A 65 7.49 1.94 1.79
N LEU A 66 6.73 2.95 2.15
CA LEU A 66 5.33 2.82 2.55
C LEU A 66 4.46 3.11 1.33
N LEU A 67 3.72 2.11 0.87
CA LEU A 67 2.62 2.31 -0.07
C LEU A 67 1.36 2.65 0.72
N PHE A 68 0.81 3.81 0.45
CA PHE A 68 -0.45 4.27 1.01
C PHE A 68 -1.47 4.40 -0.13
N PHE A 69 -2.23 3.32 -0.39
CA PHE A 69 -3.36 3.38 -1.32
C PHE A 69 -4.50 4.13 -0.65
N ASN A 70 -4.97 5.19 -1.30
CA ASN A 70 -5.92 6.12 -0.70
C ASN A 70 -6.82 6.77 -1.75
N SER A 71 -7.91 7.39 -1.28
CA SER A 71 -8.77 8.28 -2.07
C SER A 71 -8.91 9.63 -1.37
N PRO A 72 -8.96 10.75 -2.13
CA PRO A 72 -9.08 12.09 -1.55
C PRO A 72 -10.35 12.34 -0.73
N ASP A 73 -11.47 11.73 -1.11
CA ASP A 73 -12.77 11.85 -0.45
C ASP A 73 -12.99 10.83 0.70
N CYS A 74 -12.03 9.95 0.92
CA CYS A 74 -12.07 8.96 1.98
C CYS A 74 -11.70 9.59 3.33
N GLU A 75 -12.63 9.60 4.28
CA GLU A 75 -12.40 10.16 5.62
C GLU A 75 -11.34 9.38 6.40
N ASP A 76 -11.35 8.06 6.33
CA ASP A 76 -10.34 7.21 6.97
C ASP A 76 -8.95 7.46 6.37
N CYS A 77 -8.85 7.68 5.06
CA CYS A 77 -7.60 8.04 4.39
C CYS A 77 -7.06 9.38 4.90
N ARG A 78 -7.94 10.36 5.12
CA ARG A 78 -7.57 11.66 5.70
C ARG A 78 -7.00 11.46 7.11
N ARG A 79 -7.66 10.70 7.98
CA ARG A 79 -7.19 10.40 9.33
C ARG A 79 -5.80 9.75 9.34
N VAL A 80 -5.58 8.77 8.48
CA VAL A 80 -4.27 8.10 8.32
C VAL A 80 -3.20 9.09 7.82
N LYS A 81 -3.53 9.93 6.83
CA LYS A 81 -2.65 10.96 6.31
C LYS A 81 -2.25 11.96 7.39
N ASP A 82 -3.21 12.45 8.17
CA ASP A 82 -3.00 13.43 9.24
C ASP A 82 -2.17 12.80 10.38
N TYR A 83 -2.42 11.55 10.73
CA TYR A 83 -1.60 10.81 11.69
C TYR A 83 -0.12 10.74 11.24
N MET A 84 0.12 10.33 9.99
CA MET A 84 1.48 10.23 9.47
C MET A 84 2.19 11.60 9.41
N ALA A 85 1.46 12.67 9.10
CA ALA A 85 2.00 14.02 9.06
C ALA A 85 2.34 14.55 10.47
N ALA A 86 1.59 14.15 11.49
CA ALA A 86 1.82 14.56 12.89
C ALA A 86 2.89 13.73 13.61
N SER A 87 3.27 12.56 13.06
CA SER A 87 4.26 11.69 13.69
C SER A 87 5.68 12.21 13.51
N GLU A 88 6.31 12.68 14.60
CA GLU A 88 7.72 13.08 14.62
C GLU A 88 8.65 11.93 14.20
N HIS A 89 8.30 10.69 14.55
CA HIS A 89 9.09 9.53 14.18
C HIS A 89 9.11 9.31 12.68
N LEU A 90 7.94 9.30 12.04
CA LEU A 90 7.83 9.14 10.58
C LEU A 90 8.46 10.33 9.84
N ALA A 91 8.25 11.56 10.30
CA ALA A 91 8.88 12.77 9.75
C ALA A 91 10.42 12.67 9.80
N GLY A 92 10.98 12.22 10.93
CA GLY A 92 12.42 11.99 11.05
C GLY A 92 12.97 10.94 10.09
N MET A 93 12.15 9.94 9.73
CA MET A 93 12.55 8.89 8.77
C MET A 93 12.42 9.34 7.31
N THR A 94 11.48 10.22 6.98
CA THR A 94 11.33 10.76 5.62
C THR A 94 12.43 11.76 5.26
N GLY A 95 13.19 12.24 6.26
CA GLY A 95 14.29 13.17 6.05
C GLY A 95 13.81 14.56 5.62
N GLU A 96 12.59 14.93 5.93
CA GLU A 96 12.05 16.26 5.66
C GLU A 96 12.96 17.33 6.29
N GLY A 97 13.40 18.29 5.48
CA GLY A 97 14.36 19.32 5.90
C GLY A 97 15.81 18.85 6.06
N SER A 98 16.16 17.63 5.69
CA SER A 98 17.50 17.06 5.79
C SER A 98 18.15 16.86 4.42
N ALA A 99 19.49 17.10 4.31
CA ALA A 99 20.27 16.74 3.12
C ALA A 99 20.55 15.22 3.01
N ARG A 100 20.13 14.42 3.96
CA ARG A 100 20.33 12.96 3.96
C ARG A 100 19.27 12.27 3.10
N ARG A 101 19.62 11.15 2.50
CA ARG A 101 18.64 10.29 1.80
C ARG A 101 17.57 9.83 2.79
N PRO A 102 16.28 9.86 2.40
CA PRO A 102 15.22 9.39 3.25
C PRO A 102 15.39 7.91 3.57
N ARG A 103 15.19 7.53 4.83
CA ARG A 103 15.11 6.13 5.24
C ARG A 103 13.74 5.54 4.90
N LEU A 104 12.70 6.36 4.95
CA LEU A 104 11.34 6.03 4.58
C LEU A 104 10.88 6.94 3.44
N VAL A 105 10.34 6.37 2.38
CA VAL A 105 9.56 7.08 1.36
C VAL A 105 8.10 6.68 1.52
N ILE A 106 7.23 7.65 1.71
CA ILE A 106 5.78 7.45 1.74
C ILE A 106 5.25 7.78 0.35
N LEU A 107 4.81 6.76 -0.40
CA LEU A 107 4.18 6.91 -1.70
C LEU A 107 2.66 6.80 -1.52
N ALA A 108 1.98 7.93 -1.52
CA ALA A 108 0.52 7.99 -1.54
C ALA A 108 0.04 7.77 -2.98
N VAL A 109 -0.67 6.67 -3.21
CA VAL A 109 -1.13 6.24 -4.53
C VAL A 109 -2.64 6.33 -4.62
N TYR A 110 -3.13 7.12 -5.57
CA TYR A 110 -4.54 7.12 -5.94
C TYR A 110 -4.76 6.11 -7.07
N PRO A 111 -5.51 5.02 -6.83
CA PRO A 111 -5.66 3.95 -7.79
C PRO A 111 -6.83 4.13 -8.78
N ASP A 112 -7.66 5.16 -8.59
CA ASP A 112 -8.87 5.38 -9.38
C ASP A 112 -8.70 6.42 -10.50
N GLU A 113 -9.79 6.71 -11.25
CA GLU A 113 -9.72 7.43 -12.51
C GLU A 113 -9.91 8.95 -12.40
N ASP A 114 -10.48 9.45 -11.28
CA ASP A 114 -10.81 10.88 -11.16
C ASP A 114 -9.57 11.74 -10.94
N VAL A 115 -9.03 12.24 -12.05
CA VAL A 115 -7.81 13.07 -12.06
C VAL A 115 -8.02 14.42 -11.40
N GLU A 116 -9.20 15.00 -11.51
CA GLU A 116 -9.51 16.32 -10.95
C GLU A 116 -9.58 16.24 -9.44
N GLN A 117 -10.28 15.23 -8.92
CA GLN A 117 -10.34 14.95 -7.49
C GLN A 117 -8.94 14.72 -6.91
N TRP A 118 -8.11 13.91 -7.57
CA TRP A 118 -6.74 13.67 -7.15
C TRP A 118 -5.89 14.93 -7.15
N ARG A 119 -5.99 15.78 -8.18
CA ARG A 119 -5.22 17.04 -8.29
C ARG A 119 -5.62 18.07 -7.26
N ALA A 120 -6.89 18.11 -6.88
CA ALA A 120 -7.41 19.03 -5.87
C ALA A 120 -6.98 18.66 -4.44
N ALA A 121 -6.51 17.43 -4.23
CA ALA A 121 -6.13 16.93 -2.91
C ALA A 121 -4.76 17.44 -2.47
N ALA A 122 -4.69 18.01 -1.27
CA ALA A 122 -3.44 18.40 -0.63
C ALA A 122 -2.82 17.22 0.14
N TYR A 123 -1.49 17.08 0.00
CA TYR A 123 -0.70 16.10 0.74
C TYR A 123 0.44 16.79 1.49
N PRO A 124 0.80 16.27 2.69
CA PRO A 124 1.96 16.75 3.42
C PRO A 124 3.25 16.60 2.62
N PRO A 125 4.25 17.49 2.80
CA PRO A 125 5.52 17.43 2.08
C PRO A 125 6.30 16.11 2.26
N CYS A 126 6.08 15.42 3.39
CA CYS A 126 6.68 14.12 3.68
C CYS A 126 6.14 12.98 2.78
N MET A 127 5.11 13.22 1.97
CA MET A 127 4.46 12.23 1.12
C MET A 127 4.64 12.57 -0.36
N LEU A 128 4.94 11.56 -1.16
CA LEU A 128 4.90 11.63 -2.61
C LEU A 128 3.47 11.33 -3.08
N ASN A 129 2.75 12.37 -3.54
CA ASN A 129 1.39 12.20 -4.07
C ASN A 129 1.45 11.77 -5.54
N ALA A 130 1.02 10.56 -5.83
CA ALA A 130 1.04 9.96 -7.15
C ALA A 130 -0.29 9.25 -7.47
N ARG A 131 -0.51 8.96 -8.75
CA ARG A 131 -1.67 8.18 -9.21
C ARG A 131 -1.26 7.07 -10.15
N ASP A 132 -2.06 6.02 -10.23
CA ASP A 132 -1.98 4.98 -11.27
C ASP A 132 -2.68 5.47 -12.54
N ALA A 133 -1.95 6.23 -13.37
CA ALA A 133 -2.51 6.80 -14.60
C ALA A 133 -2.95 5.75 -15.61
N SER A 134 -2.37 4.56 -15.58
CA SER A 134 -2.64 3.46 -16.50
C SER A 134 -3.67 2.47 -15.97
N GLN A 135 -4.14 2.66 -14.74
CA GLN A 135 -5.10 1.77 -14.06
C GLN A 135 -4.63 0.31 -13.96
N VAL A 136 -3.30 0.10 -13.95
CA VAL A 136 -2.74 -1.27 -13.92
C VAL A 136 -3.01 -1.97 -12.60
N ILE A 137 -3.06 -1.22 -11.50
CA ILE A 137 -3.33 -1.77 -10.16
C ILE A 137 -4.71 -2.42 -10.13
N ASN A 138 -5.74 -1.70 -10.59
CA ASN A 138 -7.11 -2.19 -10.60
C ASN A 138 -7.37 -3.19 -11.75
N ARG A 139 -6.93 -2.89 -12.98
CA ARG A 139 -7.15 -3.76 -14.16
C ARG A 139 -6.50 -5.12 -14.03
N HIS A 140 -5.27 -5.17 -13.52
CA HIS A 140 -4.54 -6.42 -13.32
C HIS A 140 -4.63 -6.94 -11.89
N ARG A 141 -5.36 -6.24 -11.02
CA ARG A 141 -5.52 -6.61 -9.61
C ARG A 141 -4.17 -6.90 -8.97
N LEU A 142 -3.21 -5.99 -9.15
CA LEU A 142 -1.83 -6.18 -8.69
C LEU A 142 -1.76 -6.30 -7.16
N TYR A 143 -2.64 -5.60 -6.44
CA TYR A 143 -2.72 -5.59 -4.97
C TYR A 143 -4.12 -6.00 -4.51
N ASP A 144 -4.23 -6.58 -3.31
CA ASP A 144 -5.53 -6.89 -2.67
C ASP A 144 -6.08 -5.63 -2.01
N LEU A 145 -6.64 -4.72 -2.81
CA LEU A 145 -7.27 -3.50 -2.34
C LEU A 145 -8.76 -3.74 -2.08
N LYS A 146 -9.09 -4.27 -0.90
CA LYS A 146 -10.50 -4.50 -0.48
C LYS A 146 -11.22 -3.19 -0.20
N ALA A 147 -10.48 -2.23 0.33
CA ALA A 147 -10.91 -0.87 0.64
C ALA A 147 -9.66 0.02 0.76
N VAL A 148 -9.88 1.35 0.78
CA VAL A 148 -8.87 2.33 1.14
C VAL A 148 -9.27 2.95 2.50
N PRO A 149 -8.32 3.33 3.35
CA PRO A 149 -6.86 3.25 3.17
C PRO A 149 -6.33 1.80 3.22
N CYS A 150 -5.33 1.49 2.41
CA CYS A 150 -4.61 0.23 2.48
C CYS A 150 -3.10 0.50 2.52
N LEU A 151 -2.42 -0.05 3.52
CA LEU A 151 -1.01 0.21 3.80
C LEU A 151 -0.16 -1.03 3.57
N TYR A 152 0.94 -0.87 2.81
CA TYR A 152 1.99 -1.87 2.67
C TYR A 152 3.33 -1.27 3.03
N LEU A 153 4.07 -1.91 3.93
CA LEU A 153 5.46 -1.54 4.22
C LEU A 153 6.40 -2.49 3.48
N LEU A 154 7.35 -1.92 2.75
CA LEU A 154 8.34 -2.65 1.98
C LEU A 154 9.75 -2.33 2.48
N ASP A 155 10.67 -3.29 2.37
CA ASP A 155 12.10 -3.07 2.59
C ASP A 155 12.81 -2.44 1.37
N ALA A 156 14.14 -2.35 1.44
CA ALA A 156 14.97 -1.80 0.37
C ALA A 156 14.88 -2.59 -0.94
N ASP A 157 14.67 -3.91 -0.85
CA ASP A 157 14.53 -4.83 -1.98
C ASP A 157 13.07 -4.99 -2.44
N LYS A 158 12.20 -4.13 -1.93
CA LYS A 158 10.75 -4.14 -2.18
C LYS A 158 10.05 -5.42 -1.72
N ARG A 159 10.62 -6.13 -0.74
CA ARG A 159 9.89 -7.22 -0.07
C ARG A 159 8.87 -6.65 0.90
N VAL A 160 7.70 -7.23 0.88
CA VAL A 160 6.62 -6.85 1.78
C VAL A 160 6.99 -7.26 3.21
N LEU A 161 7.06 -6.29 4.09
CA LEU A 161 7.25 -6.48 5.54
C LEU A 161 5.89 -6.54 6.24
N LEU A 162 5.00 -5.60 5.90
CA LEU A 162 3.64 -5.52 6.43
C LEU A 162 2.64 -5.32 5.28
N LYS A 163 1.47 -5.94 5.41
CA LYS A 163 0.37 -5.89 4.44
C LYS A 163 -0.95 -5.60 5.14
N ASP A 164 -1.69 -4.60 4.66
CA ASP A 164 -3.05 -4.27 5.11
C ASP A 164 -3.12 -4.09 6.64
N VAL A 165 -2.22 -3.26 7.17
CA VAL A 165 -2.10 -2.97 8.61
C VAL A 165 -2.56 -1.55 8.92
N THR A 166 -2.84 -1.27 10.20
CA THR A 166 -3.12 0.10 10.66
C THR A 166 -1.83 0.94 10.70
N VAL A 167 -1.98 2.26 10.65
CA VAL A 167 -0.83 3.18 10.68
C VAL A 167 -0.08 3.11 12.01
N GLU A 168 -0.78 2.86 13.11
CA GLU A 168 -0.19 2.70 14.44
C GLU A 168 0.68 1.45 14.52
N HIS A 169 0.19 0.32 13.97
CA HIS A 169 0.98 -0.91 13.91
C HIS A 169 2.21 -0.74 13.02
N LEU A 170 2.07 -0.06 11.90
CA LEU A 170 3.18 0.27 11.00
C LEU A 170 4.24 1.11 11.71
N GLU A 171 3.85 2.17 12.42
CA GLU A 171 4.78 3.02 13.15
C GLU A 171 5.48 2.26 14.27
N LEU A 172 4.75 1.43 15.03
CA LEU A 172 5.33 0.57 16.07
C LEU A 172 6.39 -0.36 15.48
N TYR A 173 6.08 -1.02 14.38
CA TYR A 173 7.02 -1.88 13.67
C TYR A 173 8.30 -1.12 13.27
N LEU A 174 8.17 0.08 12.70
CA LEU A 174 9.32 0.91 12.33
C LEU A 174 10.14 1.35 13.55
N ARG A 175 9.51 1.67 14.68
CA ARG A 175 10.22 2.01 15.93
C ARG A 175 11.05 0.84 16.47
N GLU A 176 10.57 -0.38 16.32
CA GLU A 176 11.24 -1.59 16.81
C GLU A 176 12.34 -2.07 15.86
N HIS A 177 12.15 -2.00 14.55
CA HIS A 177 13.01 -2.63 13.55
C HIS A 177 13.90 -1.65 12.79
N ALA A 178 13.56 -0.36 12.73
CA ALA A 178 14.32 0.65 12.02
C ALA A 178 15.36 1.36 12.92
N ARG A 179 15.96 0.64 13.87
CA ARG A 179 17.05 1.17 14.69
C ARG A 179 18.26 1.51 13.83
N ASN A 180 18.95 2.58 14.18
CA ASN A 180 20.08 3.24 13.49
C ASN A 180 21.12 2.29 12.93
#